data_8785930c3fe39c5da0690f738795c531
#
_entry.id   8785930c3fe39c5da0690f738795c531
#
_cell.length_a   1.000
_cell.length_b   1.000
_cell.length_c   1.000
_cell.angle_alpha   90.00
_cell.angle_beta   90.00
_cell.angle_gamma   90.00
#
_symmetry.space_group_name_H-M   'P 1'
#
loop_
_entity.id
_entity.type
_entity.pdbx_description
1 polymer ?
#
loop_
_entity_poly.entity_id
_entity_poly.type
_entity_poly.pdbx_seq_one_letter_code
_entity_poly.pdbx_strand_id
1 'polypeptide(L)'
;DHMTLLVCEPLGAVGPWLVDVGFGDSFGRPLRLEANVVQTQGGRSYRLDQAAEHWTLYERLAADAAWEPQYRFTLASHDFGEYDEMCYYHQTSPDSSFTRRRICSRATPTGRITLSDARLIITAGSERTEQVLPDAATVAQVLREHFGIALGDD
;
A
#
# COMPACT_ATOMS: atom_id res chain seq x y z
N ASP A 1 -6.22 4.05 -11.32
CA ASP A 1 -6.05 5.26 -10.51
C ASP A 1 -5.85 4.88 -9.05
N HIS A 2 -5.14 5.72 -8.32
CA HIS A 2 -4.82 5.54 -6.91
C HIS A 2 -4.92 6.88 -6.19
N MET A 3 -5.56 6.90 -5.03
CA MET A 3 -5.73 8.10 -4.21
C MET A 3 -4.65 8.14 -3.13
N THR A 4 -3.93 9.24 -3.05
CA THR A 4 -3.06 9.57 -1.92
C THR A 4 -3.62 10.76 -1.16
N LEU A 5 -3.18 10.98 0.05
CA LEU A 5 -3.60 12.09 0.89
C LEU A 5 -2.42 13.04 1.10
N LEU A 6 -2.71 14.33 0.94
CA LEU A 6 -1.79 15.39 1.36
C LEU A 6 -2.30 15.97 2.68
N VAL A 7 -1.53 15.78 3.74
CA VAL A 7 -1.86 16.30 5.06
C VAL A 7 -1.04 17.56 5.30
N CYS A 8 -1.73 18.70 5.31
CA CYS A 8 -1.15 19.98 5.69
C CYS A 8 -1.33 20.15 7.19
N GLU A 9 -0.25 20.38 7.90
CA GLU A 9 -0.25 20.34 9.36
C GLU A 9 -1.11 21.39 10.05
N PRO A 10 -1.65 21.05 11.22
CA PRO A 10 -2.10 22.04 12.18
C PRO A 10 -0.89 22.72 12.81
N LEU A 11 -0.85 24.05 12.69
CA LEU A 11 -0.04 25.03 13.45
C LEU A 11 1.29 24.50 14.06
N GLY A 12 2.37 24.66 13.35
CA GLY A 12 3.73 24.65 13.93
C GLY A 12 4.70 23.61 13.46
N ALA A 13 4.36 22.68 12.61
CA ALA A 13 5.29 21.73 12.05
C ALA A 13 5.68 22.04 10.58
N VAL A 14 6.74 21.43 10.13
CA VAL A 14 7.47 21.83 8.93
C VAL A 14 6.95 21.09 7.70
N GLY A 15 6.03 21.71 6.96
CA GLY A 15 5.65 21.31 5.60
C GLY A 15 4.57 20.24 5.49
N PRO A 16 4.01 20.05 4.30
CA PRO A 16 2.99 19.03 4.05
C PRO A 16 3.58 17.61 4.04
N TRP A 17 2.71 16.63 4.33
CA TRP A 17 3.04 15.21 4.41
C TRP A 17 2.26 14.43 3.37
N LEU A 18 2.95 13.54 2.66
CA LEU A 18 2.32 12.52 1.84
C LEU A 18 1.91 11.34 2.73
N VAL A 19 0.64 10.99 2.70
CA VAL A 19 0.05 9.84 3.40
C VAL A 19 -0.59 8.92 2.38
N ASP A 20 -0.31 7.64 2.48
CA ASP A 20 -0.87 6.62 1.61
C ASP A 20 -1.19 5.37 2.45
N VAL A 21 -2.44 4.97 2.43
CA VAL A 21 -2.93 3.80 3.19
C VAL A 21 -3.40 2.67 2.27
N GLY A 22 -3.36 2.88 0.95
CA GLY A 22 -3.95 1.98 -0.05
C GLY A 22 -2.97 1.36 -1.04
N PHE A 23 -1.75 1.85 -1.16
CA PHE A 23 -0.79 1.38 -2.15
C PHE A 23 -0.19 -0.02 -1.86
N GLY A 24 -0.48 -0.60 -0.73
CA GLY A 24 -0.03 -1.95 -0.39
C GLY A 24 1.28 -1.97 0.40
N ASP A 25 2.35 -2.58 -0.12
CA ASP A 25 3.63 -2.71 0.58
C ASP A 25 4.56 -1.53 0.30
N SER A 26 4.31 -0.40 0.94
CA SER A 26 5.09 0.83 0.82
C SER A 26 5.42 1.40 2.20
N PHE A 27 5.66 2.73 2.28
CA PHE A 27 6.00 3.39 3.54
C PHE A 27 4.90 3.26 4.60
N GLY A 28 5.30 2.99 5.82
CA GLY A 28 4.39 2.79 6.97
C GLY A 28 4.19 4.05 7.83
N ARG A 29 4.91 5.13 7.57
CA ARG A 29 4.79 6.44 8.24
C ARG A 29 4.77 7.54 7.19
N PRO A 30 4.03 8.64 7.40
CA PRO A 30 3.98 9.74 6.44
C PRO A 30 5.37 10.16 5.95
N LEU A 31 5.47 10.49 4.66
CA LEU A 31 6.67 11.08 4.07
C LEU A 31 6.50 12.60 3.99
N ARG A 32 7.55 13.35 4.33
CA ARG A 32 7.56 14.79 4.08
C ARG A 32 7.51 15.02 2.57
N LEU A 33 6.64 15.91 2.14
CA LEU A 33 6.57 16.33 0.73
C LEU A 33 7.70 17.31 0.44
N GLU A 34 8.90 16.77 0.30
CA GLU A 34 10.13 17.52 0.07
C GLU A 34 10.92 16.83 -1.06
N ALA A 35 11.22 17.60 -2.12
CA ALA A 35 11.86 17.04 -3.31
C ALA A 35 13.32 16.65 -3.05
N ASN A 36 13.72 15.50 -3.58
CA ASN A 36 15.08 14.97 -3.58
C ASN A 36 15.66 14.64 -2.19
N VAL A 37 14.80 14.61 -1.16
CA VAL A 37 15.21 14.23 0.20
C VAL A 37 14.97 12.74 0.41
N VAL A 38 16.02 12.03 0.84
CA VAL A 38 15.93 10.61 1.18
C VAL A 38 15.36 10.45 2.60
N GLN A 39 14.30 9.67 2.72
CA GLN A 39 13.61 9.35 3.98
C GLN A 39 13.64 7.84 4.19
N THR A 40 14.15 7.36 5.31
CA THR A 40 14.33 5.94 5.56
C THR A 40 13.35 5.42 6.61
N GLN A 41 12.71 4.30 6.31
CA GLN A 41 11.76 3.62 7.20
C GLN A 41 11.90 2.10 7.03
N GLY A 42 12.02 1.36 8.15
CA GLY A 42 12.00 -0.11 8.12
C GLY A 42 13.07 -0.76 7.23
N GLY A 43 14.23 -0.10 7.06
CA GLY A 43 15.32 -0.58 6.19
C GLY A 43 15.17 -0.20 4.72
N ARG A 44 14.03 0.35 4.30
CA ARG A 44 13.79 0.88 2.96
C ARG A 44 14.02 2.38 2.92
N SER A 45 14.38 2.91 1.78
CA SER A 45 14.52 4.35 1.56
C SER A 45 13.50 4.82 0.51
N TYR A 46 12.97 6.00 0.74
CA TYR A 46 11.99 6.66 -0.12
C TYR A 46 12.50 8.03 -0.52
N ARG A 47 12.17 8.45 -1.72
CA ARG A 47 12.49 9.77 -2.25
C ARG A 47 11.36 10.26 -3.13
N LEU A 48 11.02 11.53 -3.01
CA LEU A 48 10.07 12.21 -3.86
C LEU A 48 10.84 13.09 -4.83
N ASP A 49 10.69 12.89 -6.12
CA ASP A 49 11.26 13.75 -7.14
C ASP A 49 10.13 14.59 -7.75
N GLN A 50 10.39 15.87 -7.98
CA GLN A 50 9.45 16.80 -8.61
C GLN A 50 9.93 17.19 -10.00
N ALA A 51 9.03 17.06 -10.99
CA ALA A 51 9.25 17.54 -12.35
C ALA A 51 8.00 18.28 -12.83
N ALA A 52 8.10 19.58 -12.98
CA ALA A 52 6.96 20.47 -13.24
C ALA A 52 5.87 20.31 -12.17
N GLU A 53 4.64 19.98 -12.57
CA GLU A 53 3.50 19.75 -11.66
C GLU A 53 3.45 18.33 -11.09
N HIS A 54 4.27 17.41 -11.58
CA HIS A 54 4.25 16.01 -11.19
C HIS A 54 5.29 15.70 -10.13
N TRP A 55 4.85 14.88 -9.18
CA TRP A 55 5.69 14.24 -8.17
C TRP A 55 5.77 12.75 -8.46
N THR A 56 6.95 12.16 -8.29
CA THR A 56 7.15 10.72 -8.41
C THR A 56 7.72 10.18 -7.11
N LEU A 57 7.06 9.19 -6.53
CA LEU A 57 7.58 8.43 -5.41
C LEU A 57 8.54 7.36 -5.94
N TYR A 58 9.74 7.34 -5.40
CA TYR A 58 10.72 6.29 -5.58
C TYR A 58 10.96 5.53 -4.29
N GLU A 59 11.16 4.23 -4.41
CA GLU A 59 11.57 3.34 -3.33
C GLU A 59 12.91 2.69 -3.65
N ARG A 60 13.66 2.38 -2.62
CA ARG A 60 14.89 1.59 -2.67
C ARG A 60 14.91 0.62 -1.49
N LEU A 61 14.99 -0.68 -1.78
CA LEU A 61 14.87 -1.75 -0.77
C LEU A 61 16.12 -1.92 0.09
N ALA A 62 17.30 -1.55 -0.41
CA ALA A 62 18.58 -1.60 0.31
C ALA A 62 19.46 -0.43 -0.12
N ALA A 63 20.49 -0.11 0.65
CA ALA A 63 21.34 1.06 0.40
C ALA A 63 22.07 1.03 -0.97
N ASP A 64 22.36 -0.15 -1.47
CA ASP A 64 23.05 -0.42 -2.75
C ASP A 64 22.08 -0.77 -3.89
N ALA A 65 20.77 -0.88 -3.61
CA ALA A 65 19.77 -1.15 -4.64
C ALA A 65 19.48 0.08 -5.51
N ALA A 66 18.98 -0.14 -6.71
CA ALA A 66 18.51 0.92 -7.58
C ALA A 66 17.25 1.59 -7.02
N TRP A 67 17.00 2.84 -7.41
CA TRP A 67 15.74 3.52 -7.15
C TRP A 67 14.68 3.05 -8.14
N GLU A 68 13.55 2.54 -7.61
CA GLU A 68 12.43 2.06 -8.39
C GLU A 68 11.25 3.03 -8.28
N PRO A 69 10.71 3.56 -9.40
CA PRO A 69 9.53 4.41 -9.36
C PRO A 69 8.30 3.57 -8.93
N GLN A 70 7.53 4.10 -7.99
CA GLN A 70 6.34 3.44 -7.47
C GLN A 70 5.07 3.99 -8.12
N TYR A 71 4.84 5.29 -8.02
CA TYR A 71 3.73 5.98 -8.66
C TYR A 71 4.03 7.47 -8.85
N ARG A 72 3.22 8.09 -9.69
CA ARG A 72 3.27 9.53 -9.98
C ARG A 72 1.94 10.18 -9.60
N PHE A 73 2.00 11.39 -9.06
CA PHE A 73 0.83 12.15 -8.64
C PHE A 73 1.03 13.65 -8.87
N THR A 74 -0.04 14.41 -8.77
CA THR A 74 -0.04 15.87 -8.73
C THR A 74 -0.56 16.35 -7.38
N LEU A 75 -0.46 17.64 -7.09
CA LEU A 75 -1.04 18.24 -5.90
C LEU A 75 -2.45 18.80 -6.14
N ALA A 76 -3.04 18.52 -7.30
CA ALA A 76 -4.43 18.86 -7.56
C ALA A 76 -5.35 18.10 -6.58
N SER A 77 -6.27 18.81 -5.95
CA SER A 77 -7.29 18.21 -5.11
C SER A 77 -8.36 17.56 -5.97
N HIS A 78 -8.84 16.41 -5.54
CA HIS A 78 -9.91 15.66 -6.18
C HIS A 78 -11.02 15.39 -5.18
N ASP A 79 -12.27 15.45 -5.62
CA ASP A 79 -13.41 15.06 -4.83
C ASP A 79 -13.64 13.54 -4.94
N PHE A 80 -14.24 12.94 -3.91
CA PHE A 80 -14.49 11.49 -3.89
C PHE A 80 -15.30 11.00 -5.08
N GLY A 81 -16.26 11.79 -5.56
CA GLY A 81 -17.08 11.44 -6.74
C GLY A 81 -16.28 11.24 -8.04
N GLU A 82 -15.09 11.82 -8.16
CA GLU A 82 -14.22 11.62 -9.31
C GLU A 82 -13.65 10.18 -9.39
N TYR A 83 -13.70 9.44 -8.29
CA TYR A 83 -13.23 8.03 -8.21
C TYR A 83 -14.35 7.01 -8.44
N ASP A 84 -15.63 7.43 -8.52
CA ASP A 84 -16.79 6.52 -8.60
C ASP A 84 -16.71 5.58 -9.80
N GLU A 85 -16.38 6.10 -10.98
CA GLU A 85 -16.27 5.29 -12.21
C GLU A 85 -15.19 4.22 -12.09
N MET A 86 -14.01 4.58 -11.58
CA MET A 86 -12.91 3.63 -11.40
C MET A 86 -13.20 2.64 -10.26
N CYS A 87 -13.86 3.09 -9.21
CA CYS A 87 -14.32 2.23 -8.12
C CYS A 87 -15.31 1.19 -8.64
N TYR A 88 -16.29 1.61 -9.44
CA TYR A 88 -17.23 0.71 -10.10
C TYR A 88 -16.54 -0.29 -11.03
N TYR A 89 -15.59 0.18 -11.86
CA TYR A 89 -14.77 -0.69 -12.71
C TYR A 89 -14.03 -1.76 -11.88
N HIS A 90 -13.40 -1.36 -10.78
CA HIS A 90 -12.64 -2.30 -9.93
C HIS A 90 -13.53 -3.32 -9.23
N GLN A 91 -14.80 -3.00 -8.98
CA GLN A 91 -15.74 -3.91 -8.34
C GLN A 91 -16.44 -4.86 -9.33
N THR A 92 -16.58 -4.48 -10.60
CA THR A 92 -17.48 -5.19 -11.52
C THR A 92 -16.80 -5.72 -12.78
N SER A 93 -15.73 -5.08 -13.25
CA SER A 93 -15.09 -5.47 -14.51
C SER A 93 -14.34 -6.80 -14.40
N PRO A 94 -14.56 -7.77 -15.33
CA PRO A 94 -13.76 -8.99 -15.37
C PRO A 94 -12.29 -8.75 -15.71
N ASP A 95 -11.95 -7.57 -16.22
CA ASP A 95 -10.57 -7.18 -16.52
C ASP A 95 -9.84 -6.56 -15.32
N SER A 96 -10.58 -6.24 -14.27
CA SER A 96 -9.99 -5.76 -13.02
C SER A 96 -9.24 -6.86 -12.28
N SER A 97 -8.05 -6.57 -11.77
CA SER A 97 -7.32 -7.48 -10.90
C SER A 97 -8.06 -7.76 -9.58
N PHE A 98 -8.90 -6.82 -9.12
CA PHE A 98 -9.65 -6.94 -7.87
C PHE A 98 -10.85 -7.88 -7.96
N THR A 99 -11.39 -8.12 -9.15
CA THR A 99 -12.46 -9.11 -9.37
C THR A 99 -11.90 -10.52 -9.60
N ARG A 100 -10.65 -10.61 -10.05
CA ARG A 100 -9.99 -11.89 -10.40
C ARG A 100 -9.23 -12.53 -9.23
N ARG A 101 -8.93 -11.77 -8.19
CA ARG A 101 -8.10 -12.25 -7.07
C ARG A 101 -8.54 -11.61 -5.76
N ARG A 102 -8.69 -12.42 -4.74
CA ARG A 102 -8.89 -11.94 -3.37
C ARG A 102 -7.53 -11.77 -2.70
N ILE A 103 -7.26 -10.58 -2.20
CA ILE A 103 -6.03 -10.29 -1.47
C ILE A 103 -6.34 -9.52 -0.20
N CYS A 104 -5.75 -9.95 0.90
CA CYS A 104 -5.74 -9.24 2.16
C CYS A 104 -4.30 -9.15 2.64
N SER A 105 -3.83 -7.95 3.01
CA SER A 105 -2.44 -7.74 3.40
C SER A 105 -2.35 -6.75 4.55
N ARG A 106 -1.49 -7.06 5.53
CA ARG A 106 -1.28 -6.23 6.70
C ARG A 106 0.20 -6.15 7.05
N ALA A 107 0.71 -4.94 7.28
CA ALA A 107 2.04 -4.74 7.84
C ALA A 107 2.10 -5.24 9.29
N THR A 108 3.26 -5.76 9.68
CA THR A 108 3.61 -6.14 11.05
C THR A 108 4.86 -5.37 11.48
N PRO A 109 5.23 -5.34 12.76
CA PRO A 109 6.45 -4.67 13.20
C PRO A 109 7.72 -5.16 12.51
N THR A 110 7.75 -6.40 12.05
CA THR A 110 8.93 -7.04 11.45
C THR A 110 8.77 -7.35 9.96
N GLY A 111 7.61 -7.06 9.36
CA GLY A 111 7.37 -7.38 7.95
C GLY A 111 5.91 -7.28 7.55
N ARG A 112 5.34 -8.36 7.00
CA ARG A 112 3.99 -8.35 6.43
C ARG A 112 3.36 -9.73 6.44
N ILE A 113 2.05 -9.78 6.63
CA ILE A 113 1.23 -10.97 6.41
C ILE A 113 0.32 -10.69 5.21
N THR A 114 0.29 -11.59 4.25
CA THR A 114 -0.57 -11.50 3.07
C THR A 114 -1.30 -12.82 2.86
N LEU A 115 -2.60 -12.75 2.68
CA LEU A 115 -3.42 -13.85 2.19
C LEU A 115 -3.87 -13.51 0.77
N SER A 116 -3.46 -14.32 -0.20
CA SER A 116 -3.85 -14.20 -1.61
C SER A 116 -4.58 -15.46 -2.02
N ASP A 117 -5.89 -15.36 -2.20
CA ASP A 117 -6.82 -16.49 -2.36
C ASP A 117 -6.66 -17.50 -1.22
N ALA A 118 -6.08 -18.66 -1.47
CA ALA A 118 -5.76 -19.68 -0.45
C ALA A 118 -4.26 -19.73 -0.09
N ARG A 119 -3.47 -18.74 -0.45
CA ARG A 119 -2.04 -18.70 -0.17
C ARG A 119 -1.71 -17.70 0.93
N LEU A 120 -1.28 -18.20 2.08
CA LEU A 120 -0.77 -17.38 3.18
C LEU A 120 0.74 -17.16 3.00
N ILE A 121 1.15 -15.89 3.00
CA ILE A 121 2.54 -15.46 2.87
C ILE A 121 2.87 -14.62 4.12
N ILE A 122 3.93 -15.01 4.83
CA ILE A 122 4.43 -14.26 5.98
C ILE A 122 5.87 -13.88 5.71
N THR A 123 6.16 -12.60 5.78
CA THR A 123 7.51 -12.05 5.71
C THR A 123 7.87 -11.44 7.05
N ALA A 124 9.03 -11.80 7.61
CA ALA A 124 9.55 -11.26 8.86
C ALA A 124 11.06 -11.04 8.70
N GLY A 125 11.50 -9.79 8.61
CA GLY A 125 12.88 -9.45 8.25
C GLY A 125 13.26 -10.02 6.88
N SER A 126 14.29 -10.85 6.84
CA SER A 126 14.74 -11.57 5.63
C SER A 126 14.03 -12.91 5.41
N GLU A 127 13.26 -13.38 6.37
CA GLU A 127 12.57 -14.66 6.27
C GLU A 127 11.22 -14.48 5.56
N ARG A 128 10.94 -15.39 4.63
CA ARG A 128 9.65 -15.48 3.93
C ARG A 128 9.17 -16.91 3.92
N THR A 129 7.96 -17.12 4.44
CA THR A 129 7.27 -18.41 4.39
C THR A 129 6.01 -18.31 3.55
N GLU A 130 5.70 -19.39 2.82
CA GLU A 130 4.47 -19.52 2.05
C GLU A 130 3.79 -20.84 2.39
N GLN A 131 2.48 -20.80 2.56
CA GLN A 131 1.65 -21.98 2.81
C GLN A 131 0.38 -21.89 1.97
N VAL A 132 0.05 -22.97 1.28
CA VAL A 132 -1.26 -23.15 0.64
C VAL A 132 -2.23 -23.73 1.67
N LEU A 133 -3.33 -23.05 1.89
CA LEU A 133 -4.37 -23.44 2.84
C LEU A 133 -5.27 -24.49 2.18
N PRO A 134 -5.63 -25.56 2.91
CA PRO A 134 -6.27 -26.73 2.32
C PRO A 134 -7.75 -26.52 1.92
N ASP A 135 -8.45 -25.62 2.61
CA ASP A 135 -9.88 -25.43 2.45
C ASP A 135 -10.37 -24.03 2.85
N ALA A 136 -11.64 -23.76 2.55
CA ALA A 136 -12.28 -22.48 2.86
C ALA A 136 -12.39 -22.20 4.37
N ALA A 137 -12.54 -23.23 5.19
CA ALA A 137 -12.63 -23.06 6.64
C ALA A 137 -11.31 -22.55 7.21
N THR A 138 -10.18 -23.09 6.75
CA THR A 138 -8.84 -22.64 7.11
C THR A 138 -8.58 -21.21 6.61
N VAL A 139 -9.04 -20.86 5.41
CA VAL A 139 -8.98 -19.48 4.88
C VAL A 139 -9.76 -18.53 5.77
N ALA A 140 -10.98 -18.89 6.17
CA ALA A 140 -11.81 -18.06 7.06
C ALA A 140 -11.19 -17.91 8.46
N GLN A 141 -10.54 -18.95 8.97
CA GLN A 141 -9.80 -18.89 10.23
C GLN A 141 -8.62 -17.91 10.13
N VAL A 142 -7.81 -18.01 9.09
CA VAL A 142 -6.66 -17.11 8.85
C VAL A 142 -7.13 -15.66 8.70
N LEU A 143 -8.24 -15.39 7.98
CA LEU A 143 -8.82 -14.06 7.87
C LEU A 143 -9.20 -13.49 9.24
N ARG A 144 -9.80 -14.31 10.10
CA ARG A 144 -10.20 -13.89 11.45
C ARG A 144 -9.00 -13.63 12.34
N GLU A 145 -8.05 -14.55 12.37
CA GLU A 145 -6.89 -14.49 13.28
C GLU A 145 -5.90 -13.38 12.90
N HIS A 146 -5.58 -13.27 11.62
CA HIS A 146 -4.53 -12.35 11.18
C HIS A 146 -5.05 -10.99 10.74
N PHE A 147 -6.30 -10.89 10.29
CA PHE A 147 -6.83 -9.65 9.72
C PHE A 147 -8.06 -9.11 10.44
N GLY A 148 -8.63 -9.88 11.40
CA GLY A 148 -9.85 -9.49 12.12
C GLY A 148 -11.10 -9.51 11.24
N ILE A 149 -11.07 -10.22 10.10
CA ILE A 149 -12.17 -10.31 9.14
C ILE A 149 -12.97 -11.57 9.44
N ALA A 150 -14.25 -11.42 9.80
CA ALA A 150 -15.21 -12.50 9.86
C ALA A 150 -16.05 -12.49 8.58
N LEU A 151 -16.01 -13.58 7.82
CA LEU A 151 -16.94 -13.78 6.72
C LEU A 151 -18.29 -14.18 7.32
N GLY A 152 -19.38 -13.55 6.85
CA GLY A 152 -20.75 -13.98 7.21
C GLY A 152 -21.03 -15.35 6.63
N ASP A 153 -21.92 -16.09 7.28
CA ASP A 153 -22.51 -17.28 6.70
C ASP A 153 -23.53 -16.80 5.65
N ASP A 154 -23.19 -16.88 4.37
CA ASP A 154 -24.12 -16.66 3.24
C ASP A 154 -24.96 -17.91 3.00
#